data_fb6a382f98c1a28b4eec8475a0b6d153
#
_entry.id   fb6a382f98c1a28b4eec8475a0b6d153
#
_cell.length_a   1.000
_cell.length_b   1.000
_cell.length_c   1.000
_cell.angle_alpha   90.00
_cell.angle_beta   90.00
_cell.angle_gamma   90.00
#
_symmetry.space_group_name_H-M   'P 1'
#
loop_
_entity.id
_entity.type
_entity.pdbx_description
1 polymer ?
#
loop_
_entity_poly.entity_id
_entity_poly.type
_entity_poly.pdbx_seq_one_letter_code
_entity_poly.pdbx_strand_id
1 'polypeptide(L)'
;MQARILDSTVSGSLRGLKMKVAIIGSGNVGKALAGSATRAGHEVTIASRHHEKAQEAARATNSQAAGSTRDAVKDAELVVLAVPADKVDEVVGGLTSDLDGKVIIDVTNRIDAQDPGKVLDGTSNAESIQRQAPKAHVMKAFNYAFASKMADPKVNGMRLDGFVAGDDEAAKQKTLEFVESIGFRPVDSGPLTMSRALEAMGMLNVLLQIKHKWPWQSGWKLTGPTGDDKK
;
A
#
# COMPACT_ATOMS: atom_id res chain seq x y z
N MET A 1 3.19 24.11 51.84
CA MET A 1 3.10 24.60 50.44
C MET A 1 3.15 23.38 49.53
N GLN A 2 1.96 22.84 49.20
CA GLN A 2 1.80 21.58 48.45
C GLN A 2 1.80 21.90 46.96
N ALA A 3 2.77 21.35 46.22
CA ALA A 3 2.79 21.40 44.76
C ALA A 3 1.79 20.40 44.21
N ARG A 4 0.76 20.89 43.50
CA ARG A 4 -0.17 20.08 42.71
C ARG A 4 0.55 19.52 41.48
N ILE A 5 0.68 18.20 41.42
CA ILE A 5 1.07 17.49 40.23
C ILE A 5 -0.18 17.48 39.34
N LEU A 6 -0.13 18.19 38.21
CA LEU A 6 -1.11 18.13 37.16
C LEU A 6 -0.84 16.85 36.34
N ASP A 7 -1.65 15.86 36.60
CA ASP A 7 -1.72 14.64 35.82
C ASP A 7 -2.39 14.97 34.47
N SER A 8 -1.58 15.21 33.43
CA SER A 8 -2.07 15.42 32.06
C SER A 8 -2.03 14.08 31.32
N THR A 9 -3.03 13.23 31.58
CA THR A 9 -3.36 12.12 30.69
C THR A 9 -3.92 12.69 29.37
N VAL A 10 -3.06 13.07 28.46
CA VAL A 10 -3.44 13.30 27.07
C VAL A 10 -3.58 11.94 26.39
N SER A 11 -4.68 11.26 26.65
CA SER A 11 -5.21 10.22 25.79
C SER A 11 -5.80 10.90 24.55
N GLY A 12 -4.92 11.43 23.69
CA GLY A 12 -5.25 11.87 22.35
C GLY A 12 -5.54 10.63 21.50
N SER A 13 -6.80 10.23 21.42
CA SER A 13 -7.28 9.30 20.40
C SER A 13 -6.80 9.81 19.04
N LEU A 14 -5.81 9.16 18.45
CA LEU A 14 -5.48 9.24 17.03
C LEU A 14 -6.68 8.66 16.24
N ARG A 15 -7.79 9.39 16.18
CA ARG A 15 -8.79 9.19 15.13
C ARG A 15 -8.14 9.70 13.85
N GLY A 16 -7.36 8.82 13.21
CA GLY A 16 -6.78 9.07 11.91
C GLY A 16 -7.87 9.56 10.94
N LEU A 17 -7.51 10.48 10.04
CA LEU A 17 -8.41 11.00 9.02
C LEU A 17 -9.04 9.81 8.28
N LYS A 18 -10.36 9.71 8.29
CA LYS A 18 -11.09 8.71 7.52
C LYS A 18 -10.93 9.03 6.04
N MET A 19 -10.36 8.11 5.26
CA MET A 19 -10.10 8.26 3.84
C MET A 19 -11.04 7.39 3.02
N LYS A 20 -11.38 7.83 1.80
CA LYS A 20 -12.07 7.02 0.80
C LYS A 20 -11.03 6.31 -0.07
N VAL A 21 -11.01 4.98 0.01
CA VAL A 21 -10.01 4.12 -0.63
C VAL A 21 -10.68 3.21 -1.65
N ALA A 22 -10.29 3.34 -2.91
CA ALA A 22 -10.61 2.36 -3.94
C ALA A 22 -9.51 1.31 -4.04
N ILE A 23 -9.88 0.03 -4.06
CA ILE A 23 -8.94 -1.07 -4.28
C ILE A 23 -9.32 -1.76 -5.59
N ILE A 24 -8.44 -1.65 -6.58
CA ILE A 24 -8.60 -2.28 -7.88
C ILE A 24 -7.87 -3.61 -7.87
N GLY A 25 -8.66 -4.67 -7.73
CA GLY A 25 -8.17 -6.05 -7.59
C GLY A 25 -8.71 -6.75 -6.34
N SER A 26 -9.31 -7.94 -6.52
CA SER A 26 -9.92 -8.74 -5.45
C SER A 26 -9.11 -9.99 -5.07
N GLY A 27 -7.81 -10.01 -5.43
CA GLY A 27 -6.88 -11.08 -5.06
C GLY A 27 -6.44 -10.99 -3.57
N ASN A 28 -5.47 -11.83 -3.19
CA ASN A 28 -4.99 -11.89 -1.80
C ASN A 28 -4.48 -10.54 -1.28
N VAL A 29 -3.73 -9.79 -2.10
CA VAL A 29 -3.21 -8.46 -1.76
C VAL A 29 -4.36 -7.46 -1.58
N GLY A 30 -5.28 -7.40 -2.56
CA GLY A 30 -6.44 -6.51 -2.49
C GLY A 30 -7.31 -6.78 -1.25
N LYS A 31 -7.63 -8.06 -0.97
CA LYS A 31 -8.39 -8.45 0.23
C LYS A 31 -7.65 -8.08 1.53
N ALA A 32 -6.33 -8.30 1.59
CA ALA A 32 -5.55 -7.99 2.78
C ALA A 32 -5.55 -6.48 3.08
N LEU A 33 -5.29 -5.65 2.08
CA LEU A 33 -5.32 -4.19 2.23
C LEU A 33 -6.72 -3.67 2.51
N ALA A 34 -7.76 -4.21 1.83
CA ALA A 34 -9.14 -3.84 2.09
C ALA A 34 -9.53 -4.12 3.55
N GLY A 35 -9.23 -5.33 4.04
CA GLY A 35 -9.53 -5.70 5.42
C GLY A 35 -8.81 -4.84 6.45
N SER A 36 -7.53 -4.51 6.21
CA SER A 36 -6.76 -3.64 7.10
C SER A 36 -7.27 -2.20 7.08
N ALA A 37 -7.57 -1.66 5.90
CA ALA A 37 -8.11 -0.32 5.75
C ALA A 37 -9.50 -0.18 6.39
N THR A 38 -10.38 -1.18 6.20
CA THR A 38 -11.71 -1.18 6.83
C THR A 38 -11.60 -1.25 8.37
N ARG A 39 -10.71 -2.10 8.90
CA ARG A 39 -10.46 -2.17 10.36
C ARG A 39 -9.90 -0.87 10.93
N ALA A 40 -9.13 -0.13 10.12
CA ALA A 40 -8.62 1.19 10.47
C ALA A 40 -9.69 2.31 10.40
N GLY A 41 -10.90 2.02 9.92
CA GLY A 41 -12.02 2.96 9.86
C GLY A 41 -12.16 3.71 8.55
N HIS A 42 -11.40 3.36 7.51
CA HIS A 42 -11.52 3.95 6.18
C HIS A 42 -12.78 3.47 5.44
N GLU A 43 -13.27 4.26 4.50
CA GLU A 43 -14.30 3.85 3.55
C GLU A 43 -13.65 3.13 2.37
N VAL A 44 -13.89 1.82 2.27
CA VAL A 44 -13.21 0.99 1.27
C VAL A 44 -14.20 0.50 0.23
N THR A 45 -13.85 0.70 -1.05
CA THR A 45 -14.60 0.18 -2.19
C THR A 45 -13.67 -0.70 -3.03
N ILE A 46 -14.08 -1.95 -3.28
CA ILE A 46 -13.32 -2.91 -4.11
C ILE A 46 -13.96 -3.01 -5.48
N ALA A 47 -13.13 -2.99 -6.52
CA ALA A 47 -13.52 -3.35 -7.87
C ALA A 47 -12.58 -4.38 -8.46
N SER A 48 -13.10 -5.23 -9.34
CA SER A 48 -12.32 -6.17 -10.12
C SER A 48 -13.01 -6.47 -11.44
N ARG A 49 -12.26 -7.04 -12.39
CA ARG A 49 -12.80 -7.46 -13.70
C ARG A 49 -14.03 -8.36 -13.57
N HIS A 50 -14.07 -9.20 -12.54
CA HIS A 50 -15.21 -10.07 -12.23
C HIS A 50 -15.94 -9.50 -11.01
N HIS A 51 -17.12 -8.93 -11.25
CA HIS A 51 -17.92 -8.26 -10.18
C HIS A 51 -18.23 -9.19 -9.01
N GLU A 52 -18.54 -10.46 -9.27
CA GLU A 52 -18.81 -11.47 -8.23
C GLU A 52 -17.63 -11.65 -7.27
N LYS A 53 -16.37 -11.63 -7.80
CA LYS A 53 -15.16 -11.70 -6.97
C LYS A 53 -14.95 -10.42 -6.15
N ALA A 54 -15.34 -9.27 -6.69
CA ALA A 54 -15.32 -8.02 -5.92
C ALA A 54 -16.34 -8.06 -4.77
N GLN A 55 -17.54 -8.58 -5.03
CA GLN A 55 -18.58 -8.74 -3.99
C GLN A 55 -18.15 -9.74 -2.90
N GLU A 56 -17.55 -10.88 -3.28
CA GLU A 56 -17.01 -11.85 -2.33
C GLU A 56 -15.94 -11.21 -1.45
N ALA A 57 -14.97 -10.50 -2.06
CA ALA A 57 -13.91 -9.82 -1.33
C ALA A 57 -14.47 -8.73 -0.41
N ALA A 58 -15.44 -7.96 -0.86
CA ALA A 58 -16.08 -6.92 -0.09
C ALA A 58 -16.81 -7.48 1.15
N ARG A 59 -17.57 -8.58 1.00
CA ARG A 59 -18.19 -9.28 2.14
C ARG A 59 -17.15 -9.78 3.14
N ALA A 60 -16.06 -10.40 2.65
CA ALA A 60 -14.99 -10.94 3.50
C ALA A 60 -14.21 -9.87 4.27
N THR A 61 -14.21 -8.63 3.80
CA THR A 61 -13.44 -7.51 4.38
C THR A 61 -14.32 -6.43 5.00
N ASN A 62 -15.63 -6.62 5.03
CA ASN A 62 -16.62 -5.65 5.50
C ASN A 62 -16.48 -4.28 4.78
N SER A 63 -16.24 -4.32 3.47
CA SER A 63 -16.12 -3.17 2.58
C SER A 63 -17.24 -3.15 1.53
N GLN A 64 -17.21 -2.20 0.60
CA GLN A 64 -18.19 -2.09 -0.50
C GLN A 64 -17.62 -2.68 -1.79
N ALA A 65 -18.51 -3.21 -2.65
CA ALA A 65 -18.16 -3.62 -4.01
C ALA A 65 -18.74 -2.62 -5.01
N ALA A 66 -17.91 -2.12 -5.93
CA ALA A 66 -18.37 -1.29 -7.04
C ALA A 66 -18.77 -2.14 -8.24
N GLY A 67 -19.68 -1.63 -9.07
CA GLY A 67 -20.10 -2.26 -10.32
C GLY A 67 -18.99 -2.26 -11.38
N SER A 68 -18.11 -1.26 -11.36
CA SER A 68 -16.97 -1.11 -12.26
C SER A 68 -15.77 -0.49 -11.56
N THR A 69 -14.59 -0.57 -12.20
CA THR A 69 -13.39 0.14 -11.74
C THR A 69 -13.59 1.65 -11.73
N ARG A 70 -14.29 2.20 -12.72
CA ARG A 70 -14.61 3.62 -12.79
C ARG A 70 -15.49 4.08 -11.64
N ASP A 71 -16.51 3.29 -11.28
CA ASP A 71 -17.38 3.61 -10.13
C ASP A 71 -16.60 3.60 -8.81
N ALA A 72 -15.65 2.65 -8.66
CA ALA A 72 -14.81 2.57 -7.47
C ALA A 72 -13.92 3.81 -7.29
N VAL A 73 -13.30 4.29 -8.38
CA VAL A 73 -12.36 5.42 -8.30
C VAL A 73 -13.02 6.79 -8.22
N LYS A 74 -14.30 6.90 -8.60
CA LYS A 74 -15.01 8.18 -8.73
C LYS A 74 -14.85 9.08 -7.51
N ASP A 75 -15.18 8.58 -6.33
CA ASP A 75 -15.15 9.33 -5.07
C ASP A 75 -13.92 9.03 -4.21
N ALA A 76 -12.98 8.21 -4.71
CA ALA A 76 -11.81 7.81 -3.97
C ALA A 76 -10.76 8.93 -3.90
N GLU A 77 -10.11 9.04 -2.75
CA GLU A 77 -8.93 9.87 -2.53
C GLU A 77 -7.65 9.08 -2.79
N LEU A 78 -7.66 7.81 -2.39
CA LEU A 78 -6.58 6.86 -2.62
C LEU A 78 -7.07 5.73 -3.54
N VAL A 79 -6.30 5.40 -4.56
CA VAL A 79 -6.57 4.31 -5.49
C VAL A 79 -5.43 3.29 -5.42
N VAL A 80 -5.69 2.12 -4.85
CA VAL A 80 -4.71 1.04 -4.71
C VAL A 80 -4.81 0.12 -5.92
N LEU A 81 -3.72 -0.03 -6.67
CA LEU A 81 -3.63 -0.95 -7.81
C LEU A 81 -3.10 -2.30 -7.34
N ALA A 82 -4.01 -3.24 -7.03
CA ALA A 82 -3.72 -4.59 -6.57
C ALA A 82 -4.04 -5.65 -7.63
N VAL A 83 -3.67 -5.37 -8.87
CA VAL A 83 -3.82 -6.26 -10.04
C VAL A 83 -2.48 -6.92 -10.41
N PRO A 84 -2.47 -7.99 -11.23
CA PRO A 84 -1.23 -8.51 -11.80
C PRO A 84 -0.47 -7.42 -12.58
N ALA A 85 0.87 -7.45 -12.50
CA ALA A 85 1.71 -6.41 -13.10
C ALA A 85 1.49 -6.23 -14.62
N ASP A 86 1.22 -7.33 -15.33
CA ASP A 86 0.91 -7.34 -16.78
C ASP A 86 -0.46 -6.73 -17.11
N LYS A 87 -1.29 -6.42 -16.12
CA LYS A 87 -2.61 -5.79 -16.29
C LYS A 87 -2.65 -4.32 -15.88
N VAL A 88 -1.56 -3.81 -15.32
CA VAL A 88 -1.51 -2.41 -14.83
C VAL A 88 -1.77 -1.43 -15.95
N ASP A 89 -1.07 -1.57 -17.09
CA ASP A 89 -1.19 -0.64 -18.22
C ASP A 89 -2.62 -0.61 -18.81
N GLU A 90 -3.27 -1.77 -18.90
CA GLU A 90 -4.67 -1.89 -19.34
C GLU A 90 -5.62 -1.17 -18.38
N VAL A 91 -5.44 -1.38 -17.06
CA VAL A 91 -6.30 -0.79 -16.03
C VAL A 91 -6.10 0.73 -15.97
N VAL A 92 -4.87 1.21 -15.94
CA VAL A 92 -4.55 2.64 -15.87
C VAL A 92 -5.01 3.35 -17.15
N GLY A 93 -4.76 2.75 -18.33
CA GLY A 93 -5.20 3.30 -19.62
C GLY A 93 -6.71 3.47 -19.73
N GLY A 94 -7.49 2.55 -19.13
CA GLY A 94 -8.94 2.63 -19.08
C GLY A 94 -9.50 3.67 -18.10
N LEU A 95 -8.65 4.24 -17.23
CA LEU A 95 -9.04 5.14 -16.13
C LEU A 95 -8.31 6.49 -16.17
N THR A 96 -7.46 6.79 -17.17
CA THR A 96 -6.53 7.91 -17.13
C THR A 96 -7.15 9.23 -16.66
N SER A 97 -8.30 9.63 -17.23
CA SER A 97 -8.99 10.85 -16.85
C SER A 97 -9.69 10.77 -15.48
N ASP A 98 -10.10 9.57 -15.07
CA ASP A 98 -10.76 9.34 -13.77
C ASP A 98 -9.72 9.39 -12.60
N LEU A 99 -8.43 9.27 -12.93
CA LEU A 99 -7.31 9.31 -11.99
C LEU A 99 -6.70 10.71 -11.81
N ASP A 100 -7.12 11.71 -12.59
CA ASP A 100 -6.62 13.09 -12.49
C ASP A 100 -6.76 13.61 -11.04
N GLY A 101 -5.66 14.07 -10.47
CA GLY A 101 -5.57 14.62 -9.10
C GLY A 101 -5.71 13.59 -7.97
N LYS A 102 -5.83 12.31 -8.26
CA LYS A 102 -5.92 11.25 -7.26
C LYS A 102 -4.55 10.73 -6.86
N VAL A 103 -4.45 10.20 -5.64
CA VAL A 103 -3.27 9.46 -5.19
C VAL A 103 -3.40 8.01 -5.61
N ILE A 104 -2.46 7.53 -6.41
CA ILE A 104 -2.38 6.13 -6.82
C ILE A 104 -1.31 5.43 -5.98
N ILE A 105 -1.67 4.34 -5.33
CA ILE A 105 -0.73 3.46 -4.63
C ILE A 105 -0.50 2.22 -5.48
N ASP A 106 0.68 2.13 -6.09
CA ASP A 106 1.13 0.95 -6.82
C ASP A 106 1.73 -0.08 -5.85
N VAL A 107 1.09 -1.25 -5.76
CA VAL A 107 1.55 -2.36 -4.92
C VAL A 107 2.11 -3.52 -5.76
N THR A 108 2.29 -3.32 -7.05
CA THR A 108 2.71 -4.37 -7.98
C THR A 108 4.22 -4.55 -8.03
N ASN A 109 4.68 -5.64 -8.60
CA ASN A 109 6.10 -5.91 -8.81
C ASN A 109 6.31 -6.48 -10.21
N ARG A 110 7.42 -6.11 -10.86
CA ARG A 110 7.93 -6.75 -12.07
C ARG A 110 8.74 -7.99 -11.68
N ILE A 111 8.03 -9.05 -11.23
CA ILE A 111 8.69 -10.28 -10.79
C ILE A 111 8.83 -11.22 -11.98
N ASP A 112 10.09 -11.56 -12.30
CA ASP A 112 10.44 -12.66 -13.19
C ASP A 112 11.34 -13.63 -12.41
N ALA A 113 10.77 -14.76 -12.00
CA ALA A 113 11.53 -15.76 -11.22
C ALA A 113 12.59 -16.47 -12.03
N GLN A 114 12.52 -16.41 -13.38
CA GLN A 114 13.51 -17.00 -14.29
C GLN A 114 14.66 -16.02 -14.58
N ASP A 115 14.37 -14.72 -14.53
CA ASP A 115 15.35 -13.64 -14.65
C ASP A 115 15.20 -12.63 -13.52
N PRO A 116 15.64 -12.96 -12.30
CA PRO A 116 15.50 -12.07 -11.14
C PRO A 116 16.23 -10.73 -11.30
N GLY A 117 17.27 -10.67 -12.11
CA GLY A 117 18.05 -9.46 -12.39
C GLY A 117 17.24 -8.39 -13.11
N LYS A 118 16.23 -8.78 -13.87
CA LYS A 118 15.39 -7.88 -14.67
C LYS A 118 14.68 -6.80 -13.85
N VAL A 119 14.42 -7.04 -12.56
CA VAL A 119 13.85 -6.03 -11.66
C VAL A 119 14.78 -4.84 -11.44
N LEU A 120 16.09 -5.03 -11.62
CA LEU A 120 17.10 -3.99 -11.45
C LEU A 120 17.27 -3.13 -12.70
N ASP A 121 16.75 -3.58 -13.85
CA ASP A 121 16.90 -2.91 -15.13
C ASP A 121 15.71 -1.99 -15.45
N GLY A 122 16.03 -0.83 -16.00
CA GLY A 122 15.04 0.11 -16.52
C GLY A 122 14.21 0.82 -15.46
N THR A 123 12.93 1.04 -15.76
CA THR A 123 11.99 1.80 -14.92
C THR A 123 11.07 0.87 -14.13
N SER A 124 10.61 1.32 -12.97
CA SER A 124 9.61 0.60 -12.16
C SER A 124 8.20 0.68 -12.79
N ASN A 125 7.27 -0.17 -12.30
CA ASN A 125 5.85 -0.04 -12.66
C ASN A 125 5.29 1.33 -12.25
N ALA A 126 5.62 1.82 -11.06
CA ALA A 126 5.15 3.11 -10.57
C ALA A 126 5.55 4.27 -11.49
N GLU A 127 6.79 4.29 -12.00
CA GLU A 127 7.23 5.29 -12.97
C GLU A 127 6.50 5.14 -14.32
N SER A 128 6.16 3.93 -14.74
CA SER A 128 5.37 3.68 -15.94
C SER A 128 3.93 4.19 -15.78
N ILE A 129 3.31 3.94 -14.62
CA ILE A 129 1.99 4.45 -14.27
C ILE A 129 1.99 5.99 -14.27
N GLN A 130 3.01 6.62 -13.68
CA GLN A 130 3.12 8.10 -13.64
C GLN A 130 3.20 8.72 -15.05
N ARG A 131 3.92 8.07 -15.98
CA ARG A 131 3.96 8.54 -17.38
C ARG A 131 2.62 8.39 -18.07
N GLN A 132 1.86 7.33 -17.78
CA GLN A 132 0.56 7.05 -18.39
C GLN A 132 -0.57 7.91 -17.81
N ALA A 133 -0.50 8.24 -16.51
CA ALA A 133 -1.44 9.11 -15.80
C ALA A 133 -0.71 10.35 -15.23
N PRO A 134 -0.30 11.32 -16.07
CA PRO A 134 0.62 12.39 -15.67
C PRO A 134 0.04 13.38 -14.68
N LYS A 135 -1.28 13.44 -14.53
CA LYS A 135 -1.96 14.30 -13.56
C LYS A 135 -2.33 13.58 -12.26
N ALA A 136 -2.08 12.29 -12.16
CA ALA A 136 -2.20 11.55 -10.91
C ALA A 136 -0.92 11.69 -10.09
N HIS A 137 -1.01 11.46 -8.78
CA HIS A 137 0.13 11.43 -7.86
C HIS A 137 0.46 9.99 -7.51
N VAL A 138 1.46 9.42 -8.17
CA VAL A 138 1.80 7.99 -8.01
C VAL A 138 2.75 7.77 -6.85
N MET A 139 2.35 6.87 -5.95
CA MET A 139 3.14 6.40 -4.82
C MET A 139 3.42 4.91 -4.98
N LYS A 140 4.62 4.48 -4.63
CA LYS A 140 4.97 3.07 -4.48
C LYS A 140 4.93 2.68 -3.01
N ALA A 141 4.12 1.66 -2.65
CA ALA A 141 4.08 1.15 -1.29
C ALA A 141 3.62 -0.32 -1.27
N PHE A 142 3.90 -1.02 -0.16
CA PHE A 142 3.44 -2.40 0.14
C PHE A 142 3.98 -3.51 -0.79
N ASN A 143 4.53 -3.21 -1.93
CA ASN A 143 4.97 -4.19 -2.94
C ASN A 143 5.99 -5.23 -2.42
N TYR A 144 6.74 -4.90 -1.37
CA TYR A 144 7.75 -5.75 -0.71
C TYR A 144 7.16 -6.60 0.44
N ALA A 145 5.88 -6.39 0.79
CA ALA A 145 5.19 -7.13 1.86
C ALA A 145 4.29 -8.22 1.27
N PHE A 146 4.22 -9.37 1.94
CA PHE A 146 3.25 -10.40 1.58
C PHE A 146 1.85 -10.04 2.09
N ALA A 147 0.82 -10.57 1.45
CA ALA A 147 -0.57 -10.34 1.84
C ALA A 147 -0.84 -10.64 3.33
N SER A 148 -0.20 -11.68 3.89
CA SER A 148 -0.28 -12.01 5.32
C SER A 148 0.22 -10.87 6.21
N LYS A 149 1.25 -10.12 5.76
CA LYS A 149 1.80 -8.98 6.48
C LYS A 149 1.07 -7.68 6.20
N MET A 150 0.41 -7.55 5.07
CA MET A 150 -0.55 -6.46 4.84
C MET A 150 -1.79 -6.59 5.74
N ALA A 151 -2.21 -7.84 6.05
CA ALA A 151 -3.31 -8.11 6.97
C ALA A 151 -2.93 -7.92 8.45
N ASP A 152 -1.70 -8.27 8.83
CA ASP A 152 -1.13 -8.09 10.17
C ASP A 152 0.36 -7.72 10.04
N PRO A 153 0.72 -6.42 10.11
CA PRO A 153 2.08 -5.94 9.89
C PRO A 153 3.00 -6.12 11.10
N LYS A 154 2.93 -7.27 11.74
CA LYS A 154 3.77 -7.61 12.89
C LYS A 154 4.47 -8.96 12.73
N VAL A 155 5.66 -9.06 13.28
CA VAL A 155 6.40 -10.31 13.45
C VAL A 155 6.96 -10.33 14.88
N ASN A 156 6.58 -11.33 15.68
CA ASN A 156 6.97 -11.46 17.09
C ASN A 156 6.71 -10.17 17.90
N GLY A 157 5.55 -9.52 17.67
CA GLY A 157 5.20 -8.26 18.31
C GLY A 157 5.87 -7.00 17.71
N MET A 158 6.88 -7.16 16.87
CA MET A 158 7.58 -6.06 16.21
C MET A 158 6.79 -5.55 15.02
N ARG A 159 6.50 -4.25 15.01
CA ARG A 159 5.85 -3.55 13.91
C ARG A 159 6.78 -3.45 12.71
N LEU A 160 6.32 -3.91 11.54
CA LEU A 160 7.08 -3.85 10.30
C LEU A 160 7.07 -2.45 9.70
N ASP A 161 8.04 -2.18 8.82
CA ASP A 161 8.15 -0.90 8.13
C ASP A 161 7.29 -0.86 6.87
N GLY A 162 6.65 0.30 6.67
CA GLY A 162 5.87 0.64 5.51
C GLY A 162 6.58 1.72 4.69
N PHE A 163 7.44 1.30 3.76
CA PHE A 163 8.19 2.21 2.89
C PHE A 163 7.30 2.81 1.81
N VAL A 164 7.42 4.13 1.60
CA VAL A 164 6.67 4.88 0.60
C VAL A 164 7.64 5.69 -0.26
N ALA A 165 7.54 5.59 -1.58
CA ALA A 165 8.26 6.42 -2.53
C ALA A 165 7.28 7.17 -3.44
N GLY A 166 7.56 8.45 -3.73
CA GLY A 166 6.73 9.30 -4.57
C GLY A 166 7.29 10.71 -4.67
N ASP A 167 6.84 11.47 -5.65
CA ASP A 167 7.38 12.81 -5.93
C ASP A 167 6.52 13.94 -5.33
N ASP A 168 5.20 13.76 -5.23
CA ASP A 168 4.31 14.76 -4.64
C ASP A 168 4.29 14.62 -3.11
N GLU A 169 4.74 15.64 -2.39
CA GLU A 169 4.89 15.59 -0.93
C GLU A 169 3.55 15.48 -0.20
N ALA A 170 2.49 16.13 -0.70
CA ALA A 170 1.17 16.07 -0.05
C ALA A 170 0.54 14.68 -0.21
N ALA A 171 0.65 14.09 -1.39
CA ALA A 171 0.18 12.74 -1.67
C ALA A 171 1.03 11.70 -0.91
N LYS A 172 2.34 11.92 -0.79
CA LYS A 172 3.24 11.06 -0.02
C LYS A 172 2.89 11.09 1.47
N GLN A 173 2.68 12.28 2.03
CA GLN A 173 2.25 12.43 3.42
C GLN A 173 0.91 11.70 3.68
N LYS A 174 -0.09 11.89 2.80
CA LYS A 174 -1.37 11.17 2.88
C LYS A 174 -1.17 9.65 2.82
N THR A 175 -0.25 9.17 1.99
CA THR A 175 0.07 7.74 1.88
C THR A 175 0.78 7.22 3.13
N LEU A 176 1.71 7.98 3.73
CA LEU A 176 2.36 7.62 4.99
C LEU A 176 1.35 7.52 6.15
N GLU A 177 0.38 8.43 6.23
CA GLU A 177 -0.73 8.39 7.19
C GLU A 177 -1.61 7.14 6.98
N PHE A 178 -1.91 6.79 5.72
CA PHE A 178 -2.62 5.56 5.41
C PHE A 178 -1.82 4.32 5.83
N VAL A 179 -0.52 4.26 5.52
CA VAL A 179 0.41 3.19 5.92
C VAL A 179 0.43 3.02 7.44
N GLU A 180 0.48 4.13 8.18
CA GLU A 180 0.45 4.12 9.64
C GLU A 180 -0.87 3.62 10.20
N SER A 181 -1.99 4.09 9.65
CA SER A 181 -3.33 3.73 10.11
C SER A 181 -3.62 2.24 10.03
N ILE A 182 -3.06 1.54 9.04
CA ILE A 182 -3.22 0.08 8.86
C ILE A 182 -2.16 -0.74 9.60
N GLY A 183 -1.32 -0.08 10.42
CA GLY A 183 -0.45 -0.72 11.41
C GLY A 183 1.03 -0.85 11.05
N PHE A 184 1.50 -0.38 9.90
CA PHE A 184 2.93 -0.31 9.59
C PHE A 184 3.59 0.91 10.24
N ARG A 185 4.91 0.86 10.48
CA ARG A 185 5.70 2.07 10.75
C ARG A 185 5.97 2.77 9.42
N PRO A 186 5.45 3.99 9.18
CA PRO A 186 5.66 4.69 7.91
C PRO A 186 7.12 5.12 7.75
N VAL A 187 7.68 4.92 6.55
CA VAL A 187 9.04 5.33 6.20
C VAL A 187 9.02 5.99 4.84
N ASP A 188 9.33 7.28 4.78
CA ASP A 188 9.54 7.98 3.51
C ASP A 188 10.84 7.48 2.87
N SER A 189 10.73 6.92 1.67
CA SER A 189 11.85 6.39 0.90
C SER A 189 12.37 7.36 -0.16
N GLY A 190 11.84 8.59 -0.21
CA GLY A 190 12.23 9.61 -1.16
C GLY A 190 11.44 9.60 -2.46
N PRO A 191 12.05 10.03 -3.58
CA PRO A 191 11.35 10.24 -4.84
C PRO A 191 10.83 8.93 -5.47
N LEU A 192 9.94 9.07 -6.47
CA LEU A 192 9.31 7.93 -7.14
C LEU A 192 10.33 6.96 -7.77
N THR A 193 11.51 7.44 -8.15
CA THR A 193 12.60 6.61 -8.66
C THR A 193 13.07 5.55 -7.66
N MET A 194 12.87 5.76 -6.34
CA MET A 194 13.16 4.75 -5.30
C MET A 194 12.21 3.55 -5.36
N SER A 195 11.13 3.62 -6.12
CA SER A 195 10.27 2.46 -6.40
C SER A 195 11.04 1.28 -7.02
N ARG A 196 12.14 1.54 -7.74
CA ARG A 196 13.04 0.51 -8.27
C ARG A 196 13.69 -0.30 -7.16
N ALA A 197 14.18 0.37 -6.11
CA ALA A 197 14.74 -0.30 -4.93
C ALA A 197 13.67 -1.08 -4.16
N LEU A 198 12.45 -0.54 -4.03
CA LEU A 198 11.34 -1.22 -3.37
C LEU A 198 10.89 -2.46 -4.16
N GLU A 199 10.89 -2.43 -5.50
CA GLU A 199 10.63 -3.62 -6.33
C GLU A 199 11.73 -4.67 -6.16
N ALA A 200 13.01 -4.27 -6.09
CA ALA A 200 14.12 -5.17 -5.81
C ALA A 200 14.01 -5.81 -4.40
N MET A 201 13.58 -5.07 -3.38
CA MET A 201 13.29 -5.61 -2.05
C MET A 201 12.16 -6.66 -2.11
N GLY A 202 11.11 -6.41 -2.88
CA GLY A 202 10.03 -7.38 -3.09
C GLY A 202 10.54 -8.66 -3.75
N MET A 203 11.34 -8.54 -4.82
CA MET A 203 11.95 -9.68 -5.49
C MET A 203 12.87 -10.46 -4.55
N LEU A 204 13.75 -9.78 -3.82
CA LEU A 204 14.64 -10.43 -2.85
C LEU A 204 13.85 -11.22 -1.81
N ASN A 205 12.77 -10.65 -1.27
CA ASN A 205 11.94 -11.35 -0.30
C ASN A 205 11.31 -12.62 -0.90
N VAL A 206 10.78 -12.56 -2.13
CA VAL A 206 10.24 -13.72 -2.86
C VAL A 206 11.29 -14.81 -3.05
N LEU A 207 12.48 -14.45 -3.53
CA LEU A 207 13.58 -15.41 -3.76
C LEU A 207 14.03 -16.10 -2.46
N LEU A 208 14.09 -15.37 -1.35
CA LEU A 208 14.43 -15.95 -0.04
C LEU A 208 13.38 -16.98 0.40
N GLN A 209 12.06 -16.69 0.21
CA GLN A 209 11.01 -17.67 0.52
C GLN A 209 11.19 -18.96 -0.30
N ILE A 210 11.43 -18.82 -1.60
CA ILE A 210 11.61 -19.97 -2.52
C ILE A 210 12.85 -20.77 -2.12
N LYS A 211 13.99 -20.10 -1.99
CA LYS A 211 15.30 -20.73 -1.69
C LYS A 211 15.28 -21.49 -0.37
N HIS A 212 14.69 -20.90 0.68
CA HIS A 212 14.73 -21.45 2.04
C HIS A 212 13.44 -22.18 2.41
N LYS A 213 12.44 -22.22 1.51
CA LYS A 213 11.12 -22.82 1.76
C LYS A 213 10.44 -22.21 3.00
N TRP A 214 10.56 -20.90 3.20
CA TRP A 214 9.94 -20.19 4.29
C TRP A 214 8.43 -20.03 4.09
N PRO A 215 7.66 -19.79 5.15
CA PRO A 215 6.18 -19.82 5.12
C PRO A 215 5.53 -18.52 4.58
N TRP A 216 6.22 -17.68 3.80
CA TRP A 216 5.70 -16.42 3.22
C TRP A 216 5.18 -15.43 4.26
N GLN A 217 5.85 -15.35 5.41
CA GLN A 217 5.48 -14.50 6.54
C GLN A 217 6.57 -13.54 7.01
N SER A 218 7.64 -13.43 6.25
CA SER A 218 8.69 -12.45 6.54
C SER A 218 8.25 -11.04 6.15
N GLY A 219 8.91 -10.05 6.71
CA GLY A 219 8.73 -8.63 6.41
C GLY A 219 9.99 -7.84 6.68
N TRP A 220 10.00 -6.61 6.26
CA TRP A 220 11.14 -5.73 6.39
C TRP A 220 11.03 -4.86 7.64
N LYS A 221 12.15 -4.73 8.35
CA LYS A 221 12.31 -3.85 9.50
C LYS A 221 13.70 -3.24 9.50
N LEU A 222 13.75 -1.92 9.41
CA LEU A 222 14.99 -1.17 9.61
C LEU A 222 15.17 -0.93 11.11
N THR A 223 16.25 -1.47 11.68
CA THR A 223 16.59 -1.33 13.09
C THR A 223 17.73 -0.34 13.27
N GLY A 224 17.74 0.38 14.39
CA GLY A 224 18.73 1.40 14.71
C GLY A 224 18.09 2.74 15.08
N PRO A 225 18.86 3.82 15.26
CA PRO A 225 18.36 5.14 15.64
C PRO A 225 17.61 5.80 14.47
N THR A 226 16.43 5.28 14.14
CA THR A 226 15.62 5.70 12.98
C THR A 226 14.51 6.70 13.33
N GLY A 227 14.63 7.38 14.50
CA GLY A 227 13.70 8.43 14.93
C GLY A 227 12.61 7.97 15.90
N ASP A 228 12.19 6.70 15.85
CA ASP A 228 11.17 6.14 16.77
C ASP A 228 11.74 5.81 18.17
N ASP A 229 13.05 5.75 18.32
CA ASP A 229 13.74 5.41 19.58
C ASP A 229 13.84 6.59 20.57
N LYS A 230 13.17 7.70 20.28
CA LYS A 230 13.17 8.92 21.11
C LYS A 230 11.93 9.04 22.01
N LYS A 231 11.27 7.93 22.32
CA LYS A 231 10.16 7.92 23.29
C LYS A 231 10.51 7.09 24.50
#